data_d302e25d64fb3fc6ad1c9bddd454613a
#
_entry.id   d302e25d64fb3fc6ad1c9bddd454613a
#
_cell.length_a   1.000
_cell.length_b   1.000
_cell.length_c   1.000
_cell.angle_alpha   90.00
_cell.angle_beta   90.00
_cell.angle_gamma   90.00
#
_symmetry.space_group_name_H-M   'P 1'
#
loop_
_entity.id
_entity.type
_entity.pdbx_description
1 polymer ?
#
loop_
_entity_poly.entity_id
_entity_poly.type
_entity_poly.pdbx_seq_one_letter_code
_entity_poly.pdbx_strand_id
1 'polypeptide(L)' 'MSWSRAFHIPILLPDVRVLHTLRDAGEYIQELPKAIHQRPEWQVAAEMLLEAVEGKGPLMLAEIAMRKALKARR' A
#
# COMPACT_ATOMS: atom_id res chain seq x y z
N MET A 1 12.54 -11.03 4.22
CA MET A 1 11.38 -10.11 4.15
C MET A 1 11.83 -8.69 4.44
N SER A 2 11.32 -7.73 3.70
CA SER A 2 11.86 -6.38 3.77
C SER A 2 10.74 -5.33 3.88
N TRP A 3 10.15 -5.25 5.05
CA TRP A 3 9.13 -4.23 5.32
C TRP A 3 9.71 -2.82 5.38
N SER A 4 11.03 -2.71 5.58
CA SER A 4 11.70 -1.41 5.68
C SER A 4 12.07 -0.80 4.34
N ARG A 5 11.79 -1.47 3.21
CA ARG A 5 12.07 -0.90 1.89
C ARG A 5 11.26 0.37 1.68
N ALA A 6 11.94 1.41 1.23
CA ALA A 6 11.29 2.69 0.95
C ALA A 6 10.70 2.70 -0.45
N PHE A 7 9.55 3.36 -0.60
CA PHE A 7 8.98 3.60 -1.92
C PHE A 7 9.88 4.53 -2.72
N HIS A 8 9.87 4.40 -4.04
CA HIS A 8 10.62 5.32 -4.92
C HIS A 8 10.11 6.74 -4.76
N ILE A 9 8.79 6.89 -4.70
CA ILE A 9 8.15 8.17 -4.46
C ILE A 9 7.18 7.96 -3.30
N PRO A 10 7.35 8.70 -2.19
CA PRO A 10 6.45 8.57 -1.04
C PRO A 10 4.98 8.77 -1.45
N ILE A 11 4.09 8.02 -0.81
CA ILE A 11 2.67 8.07 -1.14
C ILE A 11 1.97 9.03 -0.18
N LEU A 12 1.40 10.11 -0.73
CA LEU A 12 0.68 11.10 0.05
C LEU A 12 -0.74 10.63 0.35
N LEU A 13 -1.14 10.75 1.61
CA LEU A 13 -2.49 10.42 2.05
C LEU A 13 -3.34 11.69 2.10
N PRO A 14 -4.67 11.56 1.99
CA PRO A 14 -5.56 12.73 2.04
C PRO A 14 -5.48 13.49 3.36
N ASP A 15 -5.06 12.83 4.46
CA ASP A 15 -5.00 13.43 5.79
C ASP A 15 -3.62 13.96 6.15
N VAL A 16 -2.83 14.33 5.18
CA VAL A 16 -1.47 14.90 5.26
C VAL A 16 -0.40 13.91 5.74
N ARG A 17 -0.73 12.67 6.03
CA ARG A 17 0.28 11.67 6.33
C ARG A 17 0.98 11.22 5.05
N VAL A 18 2.19 10.71 5.20
CA VAL A 18 2.98 10.22 4.05
C VAL A 18 3.44 8.80 4.35
N LEU A 19 3.25 7.92 3.38
CA LEU A 19 3.74 6.55 3.47
C LEU A 19 5.11 6.47 2.80
N HIS A 20 6.14 6.20 3.59
CA HIS A 20 7.51 6.16 3.08
C HIS A 20 7.99 4.74 2.78
N THR A 21 7.50 3.75 3.51
CA THR A 21 7.99 2.38 3.42
C THR A 21 6.86 1.38 3.24
N LEU A 22 7.23 0.14 2.90
CA LEU A 22 6.25 -0.95 2.82
C LEU A 22 5.55 -1.16 4.15
N ARG A 23 6.29 -1.00 5.26
CA ARG A 23 5.70 -1.12 6.60
C ARG A 23 4.60 -0.08 6.81
N ASP A 24 4.88 1.18 6.44
CA ASP A 24 3.90 2.25 6.58
C ASP A 24 2.61 1.92 5.84
N ALA A 25 2.75 1.41 4.61
CA ALA A 25 1.59 1.04 3.81
C ALA A 25 0.82 -0.12 4.43
N GLY A 26 1.54 -1.13 4.92
CA GLY A 26 0.91 -2.27 5.58
C GLY A 26 0.12 -1.86 6.82
N GLU A 27 0.71 -1.01 7.64
CA GLU A 27 0.04 -0.49 8.85
C GLU A 27 -1.20 0.31 8.47
N TYR A 28 -1.10 1.10 7.43
CA TYR A 28 -2.24 1.90 6.98
C TYR A 28 -3.40 0.99 6.55
N ILE A 29 -3.11 -0.07 5.78
CA ILE A 29 -4.14 -1.00 5.35
C ILE A 29 -4.81 -1.67 6.54
N GLN A 30 -4.03 -2.05 7.56
CA GLN A 30 -4.58 -2.68 8.76
C GLN A 30 -5.50 -1.75 9.54
N GLU A 31 -5.29 -0.44 9.45
CA GLU A 31 -6.13 0.54 10.13
C GLU A 31 -7.44 0.83 9.41
N LEU A 32 -7.58 0.38 8.17
CA LEU A 32 -8.79 0.64 7.39
C LEU A 32 -10.01 -0.07 7.98
N PRO A 33 -11.19 0.56 7.91
CA PRO A 33 -12.43 -0.13 8.27
C PRO A 33 -12.59 -1.41 7.44
N LYS A 34 -13.17 -2.43 8.03
CA LYS A 34 -13.32 -3.73 7.37
C LYS A 34 -14.01 -3.63 6.01
N ALA A 35 -15.03 -2.80 5.92
CA ALA A 35 -15.78 -2.62 4.67
C ALA A 35 -14.90 -2.09 3.54
N ILE A 36 -13.94 -1.23 3.87
CA ILE A 36 -13.01 -0.68 2.88
C ILE A 36 -11.91 -1.69 2.59
N HIS A 37 -11.39 -2.32 3.62
CA HIS A 37 -10.33 -3.31 3.51
C HIS A 37 -10.71 -4.46 2.58
N GLN A 38 -11.99 -4.80 2.50
CA GLN A 38 -12.48 -5.91 1.66
C GLN A 38 -12.73 -5.52 0.21
N ARG A 39 -12.59 -4.25 -0.15
CA ARG A 39 -12.76 -3.82 -1.54
C ARG A 39 -11.66 -4.40 -2.43
N PRO A 40 -12.00 -4.75 -3.70
CA PRO A 40 -11.02 -5.36 -4.60
C PRO A 40 -9.73 -4.57 -4.76
N GLU A 41 -9.81 -3.25 -4.87
CA GLU A 41 -8.62 -2.42 -5.02
C GLU A 41 -7.69 -2.52 -3.84
N TRP A 42 -8.22 -2.64 -2.62
CA TRP A 42 -7.40 -2.81 -1.42
C TRP A 42 -6.85 -4.22 -1.28
N GLN A 43 -7.60 -5.22 -1.76
CA GLN A 43 -7.10 -6.59 -1.79
C GLN A 43 -5.89 -6.70 -2.73
N VAL A 44 -5.98 -6.08 -3.90
CA VAL A 44 -4.86 -6.05 -4.84
C VAL A 44 -3.66 -5.30 -4.24
N ALA A 45 -3.91 -4.17 -3.59
CA ALA A 45 -2.84 -3.41 -2.96
C ALA A 45 -2.11 -4.25 -1.90
N ALA A 46 -2.86 -4.97 -1.08
CA ALA A 46 -2.27 -5.84 -0.05
C ALA A 46 -1.43 -6.96 -0.67
N GLU A 47 -1.91 -7.58 -1.75
CA GLU A 47 -1.17 -8.61 -2.47
C GLU A 47 0.15 -8.06 -3.03
N MET A 48 0.10 -6.90 -3.68
CA MET A 48 1.29 -6.31 -4.27
C MET A 48 2.30 -5.93 -3.21
N LEU A 49 1.83 -5.46 -2.04
CA LEU A 49 2.71 -5.17 -0.92
C LEU A 49 3.42 -6.43 -0.43
N LEU A 50 2.68 -7.51 -0.25
CA LEU A 50 3.27 -8.77 0.21
C LEU A 50 4.28 -9.31 -0.78
N GLU A 51 3.98 -9.25 -2.07
CA GLU A 51 4.92 -9.69 -3.09
C GLU A 51 6.20 -8.86 -3.07
N ALA A 52 6.10 -7.55 -2.88
CA ALA A 52 7.27 -6.69 -2.79
C ALA A 52 8.10 -7.00 -1.54
N VAL A 53 7.45 -7.25 -0.41
CA VAL A 53 8.12 -7.61 0.83
C VAL A 53 8.88 -8.92 0.69
N GLU A 54 8.29 -9.88 0.00
CA GLU A 54 8.88 -11.20 -0.19
C GLU A 54 9.88 -11.25 -1.33
N GLY A 55 10.03 -10.14 -2.07
CA GLY A 55 10.94 -10.10 -3.20
C GLY A 55 10.42 -10.80 -4.45
N LYS A 56 9.13 -11.08 -4.52
CA LYS A 56 8.51 -11.78 -5.64
C LYS A 56 7.95 -10.84 -6.71
N GLY A 57 7.81 -9.56 -6.39
CA GLY A 57 7.27 -8.57 -7.31
C GLY A 57 7.97 -7.24 -7.20
N PRO A 58 7.88 -6.40 -8.24
CA PRO A 58 8.51 -5.08 -8.23
C PRO A 58 7.84 -4.16 -7.21
N LEU A 59 8.65 -3.36 -6.54
CA LEU A 59 8.16 -2.37 -5.60
C LEU A 59 7.21 -1.38 -6.30
N MET A 60 7.48 -1.06 -7.54
CA MET A 60 6.65 -0.13 -8.31
C MET A 60 5.19 -0.58 -8.41
N LEU A 61 4.94 -1.88 -8.52
CA LEU A 61 3.56 -2.38 -8.57
C LEU A 61 2.82 -2.12 -7.27
N ALA A 62 3.50 -2.25 -6.14
CA ALA A 62 2.92 -1.93 -4.84
C ALA A 62 2.57 -0.45 -4.76
N GLU A 63 3.45 0.42 -5.25
CA GLU A 63 3.20 1.86 -5.27
C GLU A 63 1.99 2.20 -6.14
N ILE A 64 1.91 1.64 -7.32
CA ILE A 64 0.80 1.88 -8.24
C ILE A 64 -0.51 1.39 -7.65
N ALA A 65 -0.52 0.18 -7.09
CA ALA A 65 -1.72 -0.40 -6.51
C ALA A 65 -2.23 0.43 -5.32
N MET A 66 -1.32 0.90 -4.47
CA MET A 66 -1.67 1.75 -3.35
C MET A 66 -2.28 3.07 -3.81
N ARG A 67 -1.69 3.70 -4.82
CA ARG A 67 -2.22 4.96 -5.35
C ARG A 67 -3.60 4.78 -5.96
N LYS A 68 -3.80 3.69 -6.70
CA LYS A 68 -5.12 3.39 -7.28
C LYS A 68 -6.17 3.17 -6.20
N ALA A 69 -5.83 2.42 -5.16
CA ALA A 69 -6.75 2.15 -4.07
C ALA A 69 -7.13 3.44 -3.33
N LEU A 70 -6.15 4.30 -3.07
CA LEU A 70 -6.40 5.59 -2.41
C LEU A 70 -7.29 6.48 -3.27
N LYS A 71 -7.06 6.50 -4.57
CA LYS A 71 -7.86 7.30 -5.50
C LYS A 71 -9.30 6.79 -5.58
N ALA A 72 -9.50 5.49 -5.57
CA ALA A 72 -10.83 4.88 -5.63
C ALA A 72 -11.64 5.12 -4.36
N ARG A 73 -10.97 5.48 -3.26
CA ARG A 73 -11.61 5.70 -1.98
C ARG A 73 -12.40 7.01 -1.91
N ARG A 74 -12.20 7.91 -2.81
CA ARG A 74 -12.87 9.22 -2.83
C ARG A 74 -14.37 9.13 -3.16
#